data_034328f43982249fa70baea62fdf70dd
#
_entry.id   034328f43982249fa70baea62fdf70dd
#
_cell.length_a   1.000
_cell.length_b   1.000
_cell.length_c   1.000
_cell.angle_alpha   90.00
_cell.angle_beta   90.00
_cell.angle_gamma   90.00
#
_symmetry.space_group_name_H-M   'P 1'
#
loop_
_entity.id
_entity.type
_entity.pdbx_description
1 polymer ?
#
loop_
_entity_poly.entity_id
_entity_poly.type
_entity_poly.pdbx_seq_one_letter_code
_entity_poly.pdbx_strand_id
1 'polypeptide(L)'
;MPTDLRQLRGTVLVEDPRTERFVRELLLHLGFERHKLRFLPAPKGKGDAKAWIRAPSQYPSEVRKVRQRRFQQVFLITVMDGDNADPVRRKGELDGCLRAQGMDPRQADERIALPVPTWSIETWLLALLGESVDETTSQKRVFERRYPGKERSALREAAQAWRVRAGGIPSVPSLADSRIEMRRLDVA
;
A
#
# COMPACT_ATOMS: atom_id res chain seq x y z
N MET A 1 10.47 21.83 7.85
CA MET A 1 11.62 20.92 7.66
C MET A 1 11.08 19.62 7.09
N PRO A 2 11.66 19.05 6.03
CA PRO A 2 11.26 17.73 5.56
C PRO A 2 11.49 16.70 6.67
N THR A 3 10.54 15.77 6.80
CA THR A 3 10.64 14.69 7.78
C THR A 3 11.79 13.74 7.38
N ASP A 4 12.70 13.45 8.30
CA ASP A 4 13.71 12.41 8.09
C ASP A 4 13.02 11.03 8.15
N LEU A 5 12.85 10.40 6.98
CA LEU A 5 12.19 9.10 6.85
C LEU A 5 12.86 8.00 7.70
N ARG A 6 14.16 8.15 8.00
CA ARG A 6 14.88 7.23 8.90
C ARG A 6 14.37 7.28 10.33
N GLN A 7 13.72 8.36 10.74
CA GLN A 7 13.13 8.49 12.07
C GLN A 7 11.74 7.84 12.18
N LEU A 8 11.05 7.65 11.05
CA LEU A 8 9.69 7.13 11.02
C LEU A 8 9.63 5.65 11.39
N ARG A 9 8.69 5.31 12.26
CA ARG A 9 8.33 3.93 12.61
C ARG A 9 6.95 3.62 12.04
N GLY A 10 6.78 2.50 11.36
CA GLY A 10 5.51 2.23 10.69
C GLY A 10 5.01 0.82 10.80
N THR A 11 3.69 0.73 10.72
CA THR A 11 2.99 -0.54 10.51
C THR A 11 2.49 -0.58 9.07
N VAL A 12 2.60 -1.73 8.44
CA VAL A 12 2.13 -2.00 7.09
C VAL A 12 1.18 -3.18 7.12
N LEU A 13 -0.10 -2.94 6.82
CA LEU A 13 -1.13 -3.96 6.64
C LEU A 13 -1.21 -4.33 5.15
N VAL A 14 -1.16 -5.60 4.81
CA VAL A 14 -1.22 -6.10 3.43
C VAL A 14 -2.02 -7.37 3.32
N GLU A 15 -2.65 -7.62 2.16
CA GLU A 15 -3.47 -8.81 1.91
C GLU A 15 -2.64 -10.06 1.67
N ASP A 16 -1.52 -9.94 0.95
CA ASP A 16 -0.79 -11.09 0.44
C ASP A 16 0.74 -10.91 0.50
N PRO A 17 1.50 -12.02 0.40
CA PRO A 17 2.95 -11.97 0.50
C PRO A 17 3.66 -11.25 -0.66
N ARG A 18 3.07 -11.17 -1.86
CA ARG A 18 3.67 -10.46 -3.00
C ARG A 18 3.61 -8.95 -2.76
N THR A 19 2.44 -8.47 -2.35
CA THR A 19 2.23 -7.08 -1.93
C THR A 19 3.17 -6.71 -0.77
N GLU A 20 3.32 -7.59 0.23
CA GLU A 20 4.27 -7.37 1.33
C GLU A 20 5.70 -7.17 0.84
N ARG A 21 6.17 -8.06 -0.03
CA ARG A 21 7.54 -8.00 -0.57
C ARG A 21 7.78 -6.73 -1.37
N PHE A 22 6.83 -6.36 -2.25
CA PHE A 22 6.94 -5.14 -3.05
C PHE A 22 6.99 -3.90 -2.16
N VAL A 23 6.04 -3.74 -1.23
CA VAL A 23 5.99 -2.58 -0.34
C VAL A 23 7.23 -2.50 0.55
N ARG A 24 7.76 -3.64 0.98
CA ARG A 24 9.02 -3.69 1.73
C ARG A 24 10.20 -3.17 0.91
N GLU A 25 10.39 -3.66 -0.32
CA GLU A 25 11.45 -3.17 -1.21
C GLU A 25 11.27 -1.68 -1.51
N LEU A 26 10.03 -1.23 -1.74
CA LEU A 26 9.70 0.17 -1.98
C LEU A 26 10.08 1.06 -0.80
N LEU A 27 9.68 0.72 0.41
CA LEU A 27 9.97 1.54 1.60
C LEU A 27 11.47 1.61 1.88
N LEU A 28 12.20 0.50 1.71
CA LEU A 28 13.65 0.49 1.84
C LEU A 28 14.31 1.38 0.78
N HIS A 29 13.84 1.33 -0.46
CA HIS A 29 14.34 2.18 -1.55
C HIS A 29 14.03 3.67 -1.30
N LEU A 30 12.89 3.97 -0.67
CA LEU A 30 12.53 5.34 -0.27
C LEU A 30 13.35 5.87 0.91
N GLY A 31 14.11 5.02 1.61
CA GLY A 31 15.01 5.41 2.69
C GLY A 31 14.50 5.09 4.10
N PHE A 32 13.42 4.32 4.24
CA PHE A 32 12.98 3.84 5.55
C PHE A 32 13.92 2.75 6.08
N GLU A 33 14.10 2.69 7.39
CA GLU A 33 14.93 1.68 8.03
C GLU A 33 14.15 0.39 8.33
N ARG A 34 14.70 -0.74 7.91
CA ARG A 34 14.05 -2.06 7.99
C ARG A 34 13.54 -2.41 9.40
N HIS A 35 14.33 -2.14 10.42
CA HIS A 35 14.00 -2.48 11.79
C HIS A 35 12.90 -1.60 12.41
N LYS A 36 12.52 -0.50 11.75
CA LYS A 36 11.43 0.38 12.13
C LYS A 36 10.10 0.05 11.43
N LEU A 37 10.11 -0.94 10.54
CA LEU A 37 8.94 -1.36 9.77
C LEU A 37 8.36 -2.66 10.33
N ARG A 38 7.11 -2.64 10.73
CA ARG A 38 6.34 -3.81 11.14
C ARG A 38 5.32 -4.18 10.08
N PHE A 39 5.51 -5.31 9.44
CA PHE A 39 4.58 -5.83 8.44
C PHE A 39 3.59 -6.81 9.09
N LEU A 40 2.33 -6.66 8.77
CA LEU A 40 1.23 -7.50 9.21
C LEU A 40 0.50 -8.02 7.96
N PRO A 41 0.95 -9.12 7.38
CA PRO A 41 0.24 -9.78 6.29
C PRO A 41 -1.00 -10.50 6.83
N ALA A 42 -2.05 -10.58 6.01
CA ALA A 42 -3.21 -11.40 6.35
C ALA A 42 -2.80 -12.88 6.51
N PRO A 43 -3.36 -13.59 7.49
CA PRO A 43 -3.04 -15.00 7.73
C PRO A 43 -3.40 -15.88 6.53
N LYS A 44 -2.47 -16.72 6.10
CA LYS A 44 -2.70 -17.67 4.99
C LYS A 44 -3.82 -18.66 5.36
N GLY A 45 -4.73 -18.89 4.41
CA GLY A 45 -5.78 -19.92 4.55
C GLY A 45 -6.86 -19.64 5.57
N LYS A 46 -6.90 -18.46 6.17
CA LYS A 46 -7.92 -18.06 7.15
C LYS A 46 -8.92 -17.05 6.57
N GLY A 47 -9.69 -17.46 5.56
CA GLY A 47 -10.78 -16.65 5.04
C GLY A 47 -10.36 -15.45 4.19
N ASP A 48 -11.22 -14.45 4.12
CA ASP A 48 -11.05 -13.24 3.31
C ASP A 48 -10.02 -12.30 3.95
N ALA A 49 -8.91 -12.09 3.25
CA ALA A 49 -7.82 -11.19 3.67
C ALA A 49 -8.32 -9.74 3.89
N LYS A 50 -9.26 -9.27 3.07
CA LYS A 50 -9.87 -7.94 3.22
C LYS A 50 -10.72 -7.85 4.48
N ALA A 51 -11.48 -8.88 4.79
CA ALA A 51 -12.24 -8.96 6.04
C ALA A 51 -11.31 -8.93 7.24
N TRP A 52 -10.14 -9.60 7.16
CA TRP A 52 -9.12 -9.54 8.21
C TRP A 52 -8.58 -8.12 8.39
N ILE A 53 -8.21 -7.41 7.30
CA ILE A 53 -7.73 -6.02 7.38
C ILE A 53 -8.80 -5.11 8.02
N ARG A 54 -10.07 -5.28 7.63
CA ARG A 54 -11.20 -4.47 8.12
C ARG A 54 -11.63 -4.79 9.55
N ALA A 55 -11.17 -5.92 10.10
CA ALA A 55 -11.52 -6.31 11.46
C ALA A 55 -11.12 -5.22 12.50
N PRO A 56 -11.91 -5.01 13.57
CA PRO A 56 -11.63 -4.01 14.60
C PRO A 56 -10.23 -4.10 15.22
N SER A 57 -9.69 -5.33 15.28
CA SER A 57 -8.35 -5.62 15.82
C SER A 57 -7.20 -5.26 14.87
N GLN A 58 -7.49 -4.93 13.59
CA GLN A 58 -6.48 -4.64 12.60
C GLN A 58 -6.47 -3.14 12.23
N TYR A 59 -7.02 -2.75 11.07
CA TYR A 59 -6.94 -1.38 10.60
C TYR A 59 -7.44 -0.36 11.64
N PRO A 60 -8.63 -0.51 12.26
CA PRO A 60 -9.07 0.43 13.28
C PRO A 60 -8.15 0.50 14.50
N SER A 61 -7.61 -0.64 14.94
CA SER A 61 -6.66 -0.69 16.05
C SER A 61 -5.35 0.03 15.73
N GLU A 62 -4.80 -0.17 14.51
CA GLU A 62 -3.56 0.50 14.09
C GLU A 62 -3.77 2.01 13.90
N VAL A 63 -4.91 2.46 13.37
CA VAL A 63 -5.28 3.88 13.30
C VAL A 63 -5.31 4.49 14.70
N ARG A 64 -5.95 3.82 15.67
CA ARG A 64 -5.97 4.29 17.06
C ARG A 64 -4.57 4.47 17.63
N LYS A 65 -3.65 3.54 17.35
CA LYS A 65 -2.23 3.64 17.78
C LYS A 65 -1.52 4.84 17.14
N VAL A 66 -1.75 5.11 15.86
CA VAL A 66 -1.17 6.28 15.19
C VAL A 66 -1.70 7.56 15.85
N ARG A 67 -3.01 7.68 16.09
CA ARG A 67 -3.64 8.82 16.74
C ARG A 67 -3.15 9.06 18.16
N GLN A 68 -3.02 8.01 18.95
CA GLN A 68 -2.48 8.09 20.31
C GLN A 68 -1.02 8.54 20.33
N ARG A 69 -0.29 8.28 19.27
CA ARG A 69 1.14 8.59 19.13
C ARG A 69 1.42 9.68 18.11
N ARG A 70 0.45 10.58 17.84
CA ARG A 70 0.59 11.61 16.80
C ARG A 70 1.81 12.54 16.97
N PHE A 71 2.31 12.68 18.20
CA PHE A 71 3.54 13.44 18.50
C PHE A 71 4.82 12.63 18.29
N GLN A 72 4.70 11.32 18.05
CA GLN A 72 5.79 10.46 17.67
C GLN A 72 5.83 10.34 16.15
N GLN A 73 6.99 9.99 15.62
CA GLN A 73 7.16 9.81 14.19
C GLN A 73 6.65 8.40 13.77
N VAL A 74 5.35 8.19 13.86
CA VAL A 74 4.70 6.93 13.50
C VAL A 74 3.79 7.08 12.30
N PHE A 75 3.64 6.00 11.51
CA PHE A 75 2.76 5.95 10.35
C PHE A 75 2.08 4.58 10.19
N LEU A 76 1.03 4.56 9.38
CA LEU A 76 0.33 3.37 8.93
C LEU A 76 0.23 3.38 7.39
N ILE A 77 0.56 2.25 6.78
CA ILE A 77 0.22 1.98 5.38
C ILE A 77 -0.73 0.77 5.37
N THR A 78 -1.82 0.86 4.62
CA THR A 78 -2.70 -0.27 4.35
C THR A 78 -2.86 -0.44 2.86
N VAL A 79 -2.42 -1.57 2.32
CA VAL A 79 -2.56 -1.90 0.91
C VAL A 79 -3.58 -3.02 0.75
N MET A 80 -4.64 -2.74 0.02
CA MET A 80 -5.71 -3.69 -0.30
C MET A 80 -5.94 -3.70 -1.79
N ASP A 81 -6.10 -4.89 -2.36
CA ASP A 81 -6.50 -5.03 -3.76
C ASP A 81 -7.92 -4.51 -4.01
N GLY A 82 -8.09 -3.78 -5.10
CA GLY A 82 -9.38 -3.22 -5.50
C GLY A 82 -10.37 -4.29 -5.97
N ASP A 83 -9.90 -5.38 -6.62
CA ASP A 83 -10.75 -6.38 -7.30
C ASP A 83 -11.75 -5.74 -8.26
N ASN A 84 -11.28 -4.83 -9.10
CA ASN A 84 -12.10 -4.01 -9.99
C ASN A 84 -13.02 -3.00 -9.27
N ALA A 85 -12.80 -2.72 -8.01
CA ALA A 85 -13.49 -1.62 -7.34
C ALA A 85 -12.69 -0.32 -7.49
N ASP A 86 -13.42 0.79 -7.58
CA ASP A 86 -12.81 2.11 -7.51
C ASP A 86 -11.98 2.25 -6.21
N PRO A 87 -10.72 2.71 -6.30
CA PRO A 87 -9.90 3.02 -5.12
C PRO A 87 -10.61 3.90 -4.08
N VAL A 88 -11.43 4.87 -4.51
CA VAL A 88 -12.22 5.72 -3.62
C VAL A 88 -13.20 4.89 -2.79
N ARG A 89 -13.89 3.93 -3.42
CA ARG A 89 -14.80 3.02 -2.71
C ARG A 89 -14.06 2.20 -1.65
N ARG A 90 -12.89 1.63 -1.98
CA ARG A 90 -12.09 0.85 -1.03
C ARG A 90 -11.62 1.67 0.17
N LYS A 91 -11.19 2.91 -0.07
CA LYS A 91 -10.85 3.84 1.01
C LYS A 91 -12.07 4.16 1.87
N GLY A 92 -13.24 4.36 1.26
CA GLY A 92 -14.49 4.57 1.96
C GLY A 92 -14.93 3.39 2.83
N GLU A 93 -14.67 2.14 2.41
CA GLU A 93 -14.90 0.95 3.23
C GLU A 93 -14.03 0.95 4.50
N LEU A 94 -12.78 1.36 4.41
CA LEU A 94 -11.88 1.49 5.56
C LEU A 94 -12.33 2.61 6.50
N ASP A 95 -12.76 3.75 5.98
CA ASP A 95 -13.36 4.82 6.78
C ASP A 95 -14.66 4.37 7.46
N GLY A 96 -15.45 3.52 6.78
CA GLY A 96 -16.63 2.88 7.35
C GLY A 96 -16.29 2.00 8.56
N CYS A 97 -15.15 1.27 8.49
CA CYS A 97 -14.67 0.47 9.62
C CYS A 97 -14.30 1.34 10.84
N LEU A 98 -13.75 2.54 10.62
CA LEU A 98 -13.46 3.49 11.70
C LEU A 98 -14.75 3.97 12.35
N ARG A 99 -15.74 4.40 11.55
CA ARG A 99 -17.05 4.85 12.05
C ARG A 99 -17.76 3.75 12.86
N ALA A 100 -17.69 2.50 12.40
CA ALA A 100 -18.27 1.36 13.13
C ALA A 100 -17.62 1.13 14.51
N GLN A 101 -16.43 1.69 14.75
CA GLN A 101 -15.74 1.66 16.03
C GLN A 101 -15.84 3.00 16.81
N GLY A 102 -16.76 3.88 16.40
CA GLY A 102 -16.91 5.20 17.03
C GLY A 102 -15.74 6.15 16.80
N MET A 103 -14.96 5.93 15.73
CA MET A 103 -13.84 6.79 15.39
C MET A 103 -14.14 7.64 14.15
N ASP A 104 -13.61 8.84 14.10
CA ASP A 104 -13.66 9.67 12.90
C ASP A 104 -12.94 9.00 11.73
N PRO A 105 -13.38 9.24 10.48
CA PRO A 105 -12.63 8.90 9.28
C PRO A 105 -11.21 9.45 9.33
N ARG A 106 -10.35 8.89 8.49
CA ARG A 106 -8.98 9.35 8.34
C ARG A 106 -8.90 10.83 7.97
N GLN A 107 -8.08 11.59 8.68
CA GLN A 107 -7.87 13.02 8.44
C GLN A 107 -6.72 13.28 7.46
N ALA A 108 -6.69 14.49 6.88
CA ALA A 108 -5.69 14.84 5.87
C ALA A 108 -4.26 14.95 6.45
N ASP A 109 -4.13 15.36 7.71
CA ASP A 109 -2.87 15.54 8.43
C ASP A 109 -2.34 14.27 9.11
N GLU A 110 -3.09 13.17 9.03
CA GLU A 110 -2.66 11.89 9.59
C GLU A 110 -1.70 11.16 8.64
N ARG A 111 -0.60 10.64 9.18
CA ARG A 111 0.35 9.76 8.45
C ARG A 111 -0.22 8.36 8.23
N ILE A 112 -1.37 8.30 7.58
CA ILE A 112 -2.09 7.07 7.25
C ILE A 112 -2.29 7.04 5.74
N ALA A 113 -1.55 6.20 5.03
CA ALA A 113 -1.64 6.02 3.59
C ALA A 113 -2.44 4.77 3.23
N LEU A 114 -3.32 4.90 2.25
CA LEU A 114 -4.18 3.82 1.73
C LEU A 114 -3.95 3.63 0.22
N PRO A 115 -2.79 3.12 -0.21
CA PRO A 115 -2.57 2.77 -1.61
C PRO A 115 -3.48 1.59 -2.01
N VAL A 116 -4.29 1.77 -3.06
CA VAL A 116 -5.25 0.77 -3.55
C VAL A 116 -5.08 0.59 -5.05
N PRO A 117 -4.52 -0.53 -5.54
CA PRO A 117 -4.56 -0.85 -6.97
C PRO A 117 -5.99 -1.18 -7.39
N THR A 118 -6.40 -0.80 -8.61
CA THR A 118 -7.77 -1.07 -9.11
C THR A 118 -8.09 -2.56 -9.12
N TRP A 119 -7.15 -3.40 -9.54
CA TRP A 119 -7.29 -4.87 -9.50
C TRP A 119 -6.40 -5.45 -8.41
N SER A 120 -5.13 -5.55 -8.70
CA SER A 120 -4.12 -6.15 -7.84
C SER A 120 -2.76 -5.50 -8.10
N ILE A 121 -1.82 -5.75 -7.22
CA ILE A 121 -0.47 -5.15 -7.26
C ILE A 121 0.28 -5.45 -8.57
N GLU A 122 -0.02 -6.54 -9.25
CA GLU A 122 0.65 -6.93 -10.48
C GLU A 122 0.50 -5.91 -11.62
N THR A 123 -0.63 -5.20 -11.67
CA THR A 123 -0.81 -4.11 -12.64
C THR A 123 0.23 -3.00 -12.42
N TRP A 124 0.44 -2.61 -11.17
CA TRP A 124 1.48 -1.63 -10.84
C TRP A 124 2.89 -2.13 -11.12
N LEU A 125 3.15 -3.39 -10.80
CA LEU A 125 4.47 -3.99 -11.05
C LEU A 125 4.82 -3.98 -12.53
N LEU A 126 3.91 -4.42 -13.39
CA LEU A 126 4.12 -4.41 -14.85
C LEU A 126 4.31 -2.99 -15.38
N ALA A 127 3.47 -2.05 -14.97
CA ALA A 127 3.58 -0.64 -15.36
C ALA A 127 4.94 -0.04 -14.95
N LEU A 128 5.38 -0.28 -13.71
CA LEU A 128 6.67 0.19 -13.20
C LEU A 128 7.86 -0.44 -13.94
N LEU A 129 7.72 -1.69 -14.37
CA LEU A 129 8.72 -2.39 -15.20
C LEU A 129 8.73 -1.93 -16.68
N GLY A 130 7.80 -1.02 -17.06
CA GLY A 130 7.74 -0.45 -18.40
C GLY A 130 6.88 -1.22 -19.37
N GLU A 131 6.09 -2.18 -18.90
CA GLU A 131 5.13 -2.89 -19.74
C GLU A 131 3.92 -1.99 -20.03
N SER A 132 3.36 -2.12 -21.25
CA SER A 132 2.12 -1.46 -21.62
C SER A 132 0.94 -2.21 -21.03
N VAL A 133 0.36 -1.67 -19.97
CA VAL A 133 -0.79 -2.25 -19.25
C VAL A 133 -1.80 -1.16 -18.90
N ASP A 134 -3.01 -1.59 -18.63
CA ASP A 134 -4.09 -0.75 -18.14
C ASP A 134 -4.80 -1.38 -16.93
N GLU A 135 -5.82 -0.70 -16.44
CA GLU A 135 -6.64 -1.14 -15.31
C GLU A 135 -8.01 -1.69 -15.72
N THR A 136 -8.17 -2.14 -16.96
CA THR A 136 -9.43 -2.71 -17.45
C THR A 136 -9.60 -4.17 -17.02
N THR A 137 -8.49 -4.89 -16.84
CA THR A 137 -8.49 -6.31 -16.47
C THR A 137 -7.37 -6.63 -15.47
N SER A 138 -7.53 -7.76 -14.76
CA SER A 138 -6.50 -8.26 -13.85
C SER A 138 -5.25 -8.70 -14.61
N GLN A 139 -4.10 -8.17 -14.23
CA GLN A 139 -2.80 -8.46 -14.85
C GLN A 139 -2.03 -9.59 -14.15
N LYS A 140 -2.61 -10.25 -13.16
CA LYS A 140 -1.95 -11.28 -12.34
C LYS A 140 -1.33 -12.41 -13.19
N ARG A 141 -2.11 -12.99 -14.11
CA ARG A 141 -1.63 -14.07 -15.00
C ARG A 141 -0.55 -13.58 -15.99
N VAL A 142 -0.62 -12.31 -16.40
CA VAL A 142 0.40 -11.71 -17.29
C VAL A 142 1.73 -11.61 -16.55
N PHE A 143 1.71 -11.09 -15.32
CA PHE A 143 2.90 -10.98 -14.48
C PHE A 143 3.53 -12.35 -14.20
N GLU A 144 2.75 -13.35 -13.82
CA GLU A 144 3.23 -14.71 -13.53
C GLU A 144 3.89 -15.37 -14.74
N ARG A 145 3.35 -15.17 -15.95
CA ARG A 145 3.93 -15.68 -17.19
C ARG A 145 5.20 -14.93 -17.61
N ARG A 146 5.27 -13.62 -17.33
CA ARG A 146 6.38 -12.77 -17.77
C ARG A 146 7.62 -12.93 -16.88
N TYR A 147 7.43 -13.19 -15.60
CA TYR A 147 8.51 -13.27 -14.61
C TYR A 147 8.56 -14.61 -13.86
N PRO A 148 8.54 -15.77 -14.56
CA PRO A 148 8.62 -17.07 -13.92
C PRO A 148 9.97 -17.23 -13.20
N GLY A 149 9.95 -17.52 -11.90
CA GLY A 149 11.16 -17.65 -11.08
C GLY A 149 11.96 -16.37 -10.86
N LYS A 150 11.56 -15.24 -11.45
CA LYS A 150 12.24 -13.92 -11.34
C LYS A 150 11.45 -12.90 -10.51
N GLU A 151 10.43 -13.34 -9.79
CA GLU A 151 9.54 -12.46 -9.04
C GLU A 151 10.33 -11.49 -8.13
N ARG A 152 11.30 -12.00 -7.38
CA ARG A 152 12.05 -11.16 -6.42
C ARG A 152 12.83 -10.02 -7.09
N SER A 153 13.46 -10.28 -8.23
CA SER A 153 14.18 -9.24 -8.98
C SER A 153 13.22 -8.22 -9.58
N ALA A 154 12.10 -8.68 -10.15
CA ALA A 154 11.06 -7.81 -10.70
C ALA A 154 10.47 -6.88 -9.64
N LEU A 155 10.17 -7.37 -8.44
CA LEU A 155 9.66 -6.55 -7.33
C LEU A 155 10.65 -5.45 -6.92
N ARG A 156 11.95 -5.77 -6.86
CA ARG A 156 13.00 -4.80 -6.54
C ARG A 156 13.15 -3.74 -7.64
N GLU A 157 13.16 -4.15 -8.90
CA GLU A 157 13.26 -3.24 -10.04
C GLU A 157 12.04 -2.31 -10.10
N ALA A 158 10.83 -2.83 -9.93
CA ALA A 158 9.61 -2.03 -9.85
C ALA A 158 9.67 -1.02 -8.70
N ALA A 159 10.16 -1.42 -7.52
CA ALA A 159 10.32 -0.52 -6.38
C ALA A 159 11.32 0.62 -6.68
N GLN A 160 12.42 0.35 -7.38
CA GLN A 160 13.37 1.37 -7.81
C GLN A 160 12.78 2.34 -8.83
N ALA A 161 11.93 1.85 -9.74
CA ALA A 161 11.26 2.67 -10.75
C ALA A 161 10.15 3.57 -10.19
N TRP A 162 9.67 3.34 -8.97
CA TRP A 162 8.54 4.05 -8.37
C TRP A 162 8.66 5.56 -8.43
N ARG A 163 9.78 6.14 -7.97
CA ARG A 163 9.95 7.60 -7.92
C ARG A 163 9.81 8.26 -9.27
N VAL A 164 10.30 7.59 -10.31
CA VAL A 164 10.33 8.13 -11.68
C VAL A 164 9.01 7.89 -12.40
N ARG A 165 8.42 6.70 -12.25
CA ARG A 165 7.32 6.23 -13.11
C ARG A 165 5.94 6.35 -12.49
N ALA A 166 5.78 6.24 -11.17
CA ALA A 166 4.47 6.10 -10.54
C ALA A 166 3.48 7.26 -10.77
N GLY A 167 3.95 8.45 -11.14
CA GLY A 167 3.08 9.60 -11.44
C GLY A 167 2.86 9.87 -12.94
N GLY A 168 3.51 9.10 -13.83
CA GLY A 168 3.56 9.39 -15.27
C GLY A 168 2.96 8.30 -16.17
N ILE A 169 2.14 7.38 -15.64
CA ILE A 169 1.52 6.30 -16.40
C ILE A 169 0.00 6.49 -16.47
N PRO A 170 -0.52 7.20 -17.52
CA PRO A 170 -1.95 7.54 -17.58
C PRO A 170 -2.89 6.35 -17.64
N SER A 171 -2.42 5.20 -18.17
CA SER A 171 -3.21 3.95 -18.24
C SER A 171 -3.38 3.24 -16.90
N VAL A 172 -2.66 3.69 -15.85
CA VAL A 172 -2.72 3.11 -14.50
C VAL A 172 -2.95 4.22 -13.46
N PRO A 173 -4.12 4.84 -13.44
CA PRO A 173 -4.43 5.97 -12.57
C PRO A 173 -4.33 5.64 -11.07
N SER A 174 -4.63 4.40 -10.66
CA SER A 174 -4.49 4.00 -9.26
C SER A 174 -3.04 4.04 -8.76
N LEU A 175 -2.06 3.90 -9.67
CA LEU A 175 -0.65 4.04 -9.33
C LEU A 175 -0.30 5.50 -9.02
N ALA A 176 -0.83 6.45 -9.79
CA ALA A 176 -0.67 7.89 -9.52
C ALA A 176 -1.37 8.29 -8.21
N ASP A 177 -2.58 7.78 -7.97
CA ASP A 177 -3.31 7.98 -6.71
C ASP A 177 -2.52 7.42 -5.52
N SER A 178 -1.91 6.24 -5.65
CA SER A 178 -1.09 5.65 -4.59
C SER A 178 0.14 6.52 -4.26
N ARG A 179 0.72 7.20 -5.26
CA ARG A 179 1.80 8.16 -5.02
C ARG A 179 1.31 9.36 -4.20
N ILE A 180 0.10 9.84 -4.46
CA ILE A 180 -0.52 10.90 -3.65
C ILE A 180 -0.73 10.42 -2.20
N GLU A 181 -1.22 9.21 -2.02
CA GLU A 181 -1.37 8.61 -0.70
C GLU A 181 -0.04 8.51 0.05
N MET A 182 1.02 8.11 -0.62
CA MET A 182 2.35 8.00 -0.01
C MET A 182 2.93 9.35 0.43
N ARG A 183 2.52 10.48 -0.18
CA ARG A 183 2.93 11.82 0.27
C ARG A 183 2.47 12.17 1.68
N ARG A 184 1.43 11.50 2.21
CA ARG A 184 1.01 11.63 3.61
C ARG A 184 2.09 11.22 4.61
N LEU A 185 3.08 10.45 4.13
CA LEU A 185 4.24 10.04 4.93
C LEU A 185 5.45 10.97 4.72
N ASP A 186 5.24 12.15 4.11
CA ASP A 186 6.29 13.08 3.68
C ASP A 186 7.27 12.44 2.65
N VAL A 187 6.80 11.44 1.90
CA VAL A 187 7.54 10.81 0.80
C VAL A 187 7.21 11.56 -0.49
N ALA A 188 8.16 12.32 -1.00
CA ALA A 188 8.04 13.07 -2.26
C ALA A 188 8.35 12.18 -3.49
#